data_02b80437b02bb913370cc95909928a09
#
_entry.id   02b80437b02bb913370cc95909928a09
#
_cell.length_a   1.000
_cell.length_b   1.000
_cell.length_c   1.000
_cell.angle_alpha   90.00
_cell.angle_beta   90.00
_cell.angle_gamma   90.00
#
_symmetry.space_group_name_H-M   'P 1'
#
loop_
_entity.id
_entity.type
_entity.pdbx_description
1 polymer ?
#
loop_
_entity_poly.entity_id
_entity_poly.type
_entity_poly.pdbx_seq_one_letter_code
_entity_poly.pdbx_strand_id
1 'polypeptide(L)'
;MNKLSGKTIIWNGDSICAGNSTKGCWASRIGERNGMEWKNYAVGGGTVAENTPVMRKSGNPRHSVSGTLDRMYEEFPDADYIVIEGGTNDADLLGNPALDPGGSRLGSFSSGDYSGNYDRDTFCGALESVFYRAGKYWMGKKICYIVAQKMGMDPVSRDNRRRYFDEAVKICVKWGIPCMDLWHGCYLNPQLPWMYDSTKSAEENNGENTGLYADGQHLTARGYDVTADIIESWLNCL
;
A
#
# COMPACT_ATOMS: atom_id res chain seq x y z
N MET A 1 -25.15 -8.21 6.28
CA MET A 1 -25.21 -6.86 6.90
C MET A 1 -23.97 -6.11 6.45
N ASN A 2 -24.08 -4.89 5.92
CA ASN A 2 -22.95 -4.10 5.50
C ASN A 2 -22.28 -3.44 6.74
N LYS A 3 -21.10 -3.95 7.14
CA LYS A 3 -20.36 -3.45 8.30
C LYS A 3 -19.66 -2.11 8.05
N LEU A 4 -19.51 -1.71 6.80
CA LEU A 4 -18.81 -0.49 6.41
C LEU A 4 -19.71 0.75 6.47
N SER A 5 -21.04 0.57 6.32
CA SER A 5 -21.98 1.69 6.24
C SER A 5 -21.88 2.65 7.42
N GLY A 6 -21.68 3.93 7.12
CA GLY A 6 -21.58 5.02 8.11
C GLY A 6 -20.33 5.00 8.98
N LYS A 7 -19.31 4.23 8.60
CA LYS A 7 -18.02 4.16 9.30
C LYS A 7 -17.03 5.17 8.75
N THR A 8 -15.99 5.47 9.54
CA THR A 8 -14.85 6.29 9.10
C THR A 8 -13.68 5.39 8.72
N ILE A 9 -13.14 5.57 7.50
CA ILE A 9 -12.01 4.83 6.98
C ILE A 9 -10.90 5.76 6.50
N ILE A 10 -9.68 5.53 6.95
CA ILE A 10 -8.50 6.29 6.52
C ILE A 10 -7.49 5.38 5.86
N TRP A 11 -6.84 5.90 4.81
CA TRP A 11 -5.93 5.16 3.96
C TRP A 11 -4.57 5.85 3.90
N ASN A 12 -3.51 5.07 3.85
CA ASN A 12 -2.18 5.56 3.55
C ASN A 12 -1.41 4.53 2.73
N GLY A 13 -0.53 5.00 1.86
CA GLY A 13 0.23 4.14 0.97
C GLY A 13 0.98 4.92 -0.10
N ASP A 14 1.31 4.25 -1.17
CA ASP A 14 2.02 4.82 -2.31
C ASP A 14 1.07 5.20 -3.49
N SER A 15 1.60 5.25 -4.72
CA SER A 15 0.82 5.61 -5.91
C SER A 15 -0.33 4.65 -6.21
N ILE A 16 -0.22 3.39 -5.79
CA ILE A 16 -1.26 2.38 -6.01
C ILE A 16 -2.48 2.70 -5.14
N CYS A 17 -2.26 3.01 -3.86
CA CYS A 17 -3.31 3.44 -2.94
C CYS A 17 -3.82 4.86 -3.26
N ALA A 18 -2.93 5.77 -3.67
CA ALA A 18 -3.29 7.14 -4.02
C ALA A 18 -4.26 7.21 -5.20
N GLY A 19 -4.09 6.33 -6.18
CA GLY A 19 -4.82 6.43 -7.44
C GLY A 19 -4.50 7.72 -8.19
N ASN A 20 -5.46 8.24 -8.93
CA ASN A 20 -5.37 9.58 -9.52
C ASN A 20 -6.77 10.21 -9.70
N SER A 21 -6.79 11.51 -10.01
CA SER A 21 -8.02 12.29 -10.12
C SER A 21 -8.98 11.82 -11.23
N THR A 22 -8.48 11.17 -12.28
CA THR A 22 -9.30 10.72 -13.41
C THR A 22 -9.76 9.27 -13.27
N LYS A 23 -9.03 8.44 -12.53
CA LYS A 23 -9.32 7.01 -12.37
C LYS A 23 -9.93 6.68 -11.01
N GLY A 24 -9.83 7.61 -10.06
CA GLY A 24 -10.18 7.39 -8.66
C GLY A 24 -9.15 6.52 -7.93
N CYS A 25 -9.53 6.05 -6.75
CA CYS A 25 -8.72 5.18 -5.90
C CYS A 25 -9.61 4.22 -5.12
N TRP A 26 -9.04 3.30 -4.39
CA TRP A 26 -9.81 2.39 -3.52
C TRP A 26 -10.62 3.15 -2.46
N ALA A 27 -10.00 4.18 -1.85
CA ALA A 27 -10.63 4.97 -0.79
C ALA A 27 -11.92 5.63 -1.25
N SER A 28 -11.90 6.31 -2.41
CA SER A 28 -13.10 6.97 -2.95
C SER A 28 -14.18 5.96 -3.33
N ARG A 29 -13.81 4.88 -4.05
CA ARG A 29 -14.78 3.87 -4.48
C ARG A 29 -15.49 3.19 -3.32
N ILE A 30 -14.73 2.71 -2.36
CA ILE A 30 -15.28 1.97 -1.21
C ILE A 30 -16.01 2.94 -0.28
N GLY A 31 -15.44 4.12 -0.03
CA GLY A 31 -16.06 5.13 0.82
C GLY A 31 -17.40 5.61 0.30
N GLU A 32 -17.48 5.99 -0.98
CA GLU A 32 -18.69 6.50 -1.62
C GLU A 32 -19.79 5.42 -1.72
N ARG A 33 -19.41 4.19 -2.14
CA ARG A 33 -20.37 3.08 -2.27
C ARG A 33 -21.04 2.72 -0.94
N ASN A 34 -20.33 2.89 0.17
CA ASN A 34 -20.81 2.50 1.50
C ASN A 34 -21.27 3.68 2.37
N GLY A 35 -21.28 4.90 1.84
CA GLY A 35 -21.61 6.07 2.62
C GLY A 35 -20.69 6.29 3.83
N MET A 36 -19.40 5.98 3.67
CA MET A 36 -18.39 6.16 4.70
C MET A 36 -17.85 7.58 4.68
N GLU A 37 -17.42 8.08 5.83
CA GLU A 37 -16.43 9.16 5.87
C GLU A 37 -15.07 8.56 5.51
N TRP A 38 -14.36 9.13 4.51
CA TRP A 38 -13.09 8.60 4.08
C TRP A 38 -12.04 9.67 3.83
N LYS A 39 -10.77 9.31 4.11
CA LYS A 39 -9.61 10.15 3.80
C LYS A 39 -8.48 9.29 3.25
N ASN A 40 -7.82 9.78 2.20
CA ASN A 40 -6.64 9.13 1.62
C ASN A 40 -5.41 10.02 1.83
N TYR A 41 -4.43 9.51 2.56
CA TYR A 41 -3.13 10.16 2.81
C TYR A 41 -2.03 9.64 1.90
N ALA A 42 -2.32 8.64 1.07
CA ALA A 42 -1.35 8.04 0.16
C ALA A 42 -0.78 9.06 -0.83
N VAL A 43 0.50 8.92 -1.15
CA VAL A 43 1.23 9.84 -2.02
C VAL A 43 2.02 9.05 -3.06
N GLY A 44 1.94 9.48 -4.32
CA GLY A 44 2.72 8.89 -5.40
C GLY A 44 4.22 8.88 -5.09
N GLY A 45 4.88 7.73 -5.28
CA GLY A 45 6.29 7.54 -4.91
C GLY A 45 6.54 7.35 -3.42
N GLY A 46 5.51 7.32 -2.58
CA GLY A 46 5.64 7.11 -1.14
C GLY A 46 6.31 5.78 -0.79
N THR A 47 7.11 5.76 0.25
CA THR A 47 7.75 4.57 0.82
C THR A 47 7.18 4.28 2.21
N VAL A 48 7.26 3.03 2.66
CA VAL A 48 6.95 2.71 4.08
C VAL A 48 8.06 3.25 4.97
N ALA A 49 9.32 3.05 4.56
CA ALA A 49 10.50 3.52 5.27
C ALA A 49 10.62 5.06 5.24
N GLU A 50 11.32 5.61 6.24
CA GLU A 50 11.68 7.02 6.34
C GLU A 50 13.09 7.29 5.76
N ASN A 51 13.45 8.59 5.68
CA ASN A 51 14.77 9.05 5.20
C ASN A 51 15.19 8.48 3.83
N THR A 52 14.21 8.11 3.02
CA THR A 52 14.46 7.62 1.66
C THR A 52 14.94 8.76 0.74
N PRO A 53 15.54 8.43 -0.42
CA PRO A 53 15.88 9.44 -1.41
C PRO A 53 14.71 10.32 -1.84
N VAL A 54 13.49 9.76 -1.89
CA VAL A 54 12.26 10.49 -2.22
C VAL A 54 11.94 11.50 -1.14
N MET A 55 11.93 11.10 0.13
CA MET A 55 11.71 12.02 1.25
C MET A 55 12.76 13.14 1.30
N ARG A 56 14.03 12.78 1.17
CA ARG A 56 15.13 13.78 1.20
C ARG A 56 15.02 14.78 0.07
N LYS A 57 14.64 14.34 -1.13
CA LYS A 57 14.48 15.22 -2.29
C LYS A 57 13.27 16.14 -2.15
N SER A 58 12.16 15.62 -1.64
CA SER A 58 10.92 16.40 -1.49
C SER A 58 10.90 17.28 -0.25
N GLY A 59 11.69 16.93 0.78
CA GLY A 59 11.59 17.52 2.12
C GLY A 59 10.23 17.30 2.80
N ASN A 60 9.42 16.39 2.25
CA ASN A 60 8.05 16.18 2.68
C ASN A 60 7.90 14.81 3.40
N PRO A 61 7.64 14.79 4.72
CA PRO A 61 7.43 13.55 5.46
C PRO A 61 6.26 12.72 4.95
N ARG A 62 5.33 13.31 4.20
CA ARG A 62 4.22 12.59 3.57
C ARG A 62 4.64 11.56 2.52
N HIS A 63 5.89 11.63 2.02
CA HIS A 63 6.43 10.58 1.16
C HIS A 63 6.89 9.34 1.94
N SER A 64 6.52 9.25 3.22
CA SER A 64 6.64 8.02 4.01
C SER A 64 5.33 7.70 4.73
N VAL A 65 4.90 6.46 4.61
CA VAL A 65 3.74 5.93 5.35
C VAL A 65 3.98 6.06 6.85
N SER A 66 5.18 5.67 7.31
CA SER A 66 5.58 5.79 8.71
C SER A 66 5.60 7.25 9.19
N GLY A 67 6.11 8.17 8.37
CA GLY A 67 6.20 9.61 8.71
C GLY A 67 4.85 10.34 8.71
N THR A 68 3.82 9.78 8.09
CA THR A 68 2.48 10.40 7.99
C THR A 68 1.54 9.93 9.12
N LEU A 69 1.88 8.85 9.83
CA LEU A 69 0.97 8.17 10.74
C LEU A 69 0.46 9.05 11.89
N ASP A 70 1.34 9.86 12.48
CA ASP A 70 0.98 10.73 13.62
C ASP A 70 -0.07 11.76 13.19
N ARG A 71 0.10 12.35 12.02
CA ARG A 71 -0.87 13.28 11.43
C ARG A 71 -2.23 12.59 11.16
N MET A 72 -2.22 11.35 10.69
CA MET A 72 -3.47 10.60 10.49
C MET A 72 -4.24 10.45 11.79
N TYR A 73 -3.53 10.19 12.89
CA TYR A 73 -4.14 10.09 14.21
C TYR A 73 -4.64 11.44 14.74
N GLU A 74 -3.87 12.52 14.56
CA GLU A 74 -4.28 13.86 14.93
C GLU A 74 -5.58 14.32 14.23
N GLU A 75 -5.72 14.00 12.94
CA GLU A 75 -6.88 14.37 12.14
C GLU A 75 -8.07 13.42 12.33
N PHE A 76 -7.83 12.12 12.57
CA PHE A 76 -8.87 11.08 12.67
C PHE A 76 -8.61 10.11 13.86
N PRO A 77 -8.67 10.58 15.09
CA PRO A 77 -8.38 9.75 16.28
C PRO A 77 -9.40 8.62 16.47
N ASP A 78 -10.62 8.79 15.97
CA ASP A 78 -11.73 7.85 16.15
C ASP A 78 -12.03 6.99 14.90
N ALA A 79 -11.14 7.01 13.89
CA ALA A 79 -11.34 6.21 12.68
C ALA A 79 -11.63 4.74 13.01
N ASP A 80 -12.61 4.14 12.32
CA ASP A 80 -13.01 2.74 12.52
C ASP A 80 -12.10 1.77 11.77
N TYR A 81 -11.59 2.18 10.59
CA TYR A 81 -10.71 1.40 9.72
C TYR A 81 -9.48 2.22 9.35
N ILE A 82 -8.31 1.65 9.59
CA ILE A 82 -7.01 2.22 9.23
C ILE A 82 -6.36 1.26 8.24
N VAL A 83 -6.31 1.64 6.98
CA VAL A 83 -5.79 0.80 5.90
C VAL A 83 -4.42 1.32 5.46
N ILE A 84 -3.43 0.47 5.57
CA ILE A 84 -2.05 0.75 5.17
C ILE A 84 -1.72 -0.10 3.93
N GLU A 85 -1.10 0.52 2.96
CA GLU A 85 -0.54 -0.11 1.77
C GLU A 85 0.90 0.41 1.57
N GLY A 86 1.75 -0.30 0.85
CA GLY A 86 3.08 0.17 0.48
C GLY A 86 4.07 -0.96 0.27
N GLY A 87 5.33 -0.56 0.01
CA GLY A 87 6.44 -1.46 -0.24
C GLY A 87 6.90 -1.48 -1.69
N THR A 88 6.09 -1.00 -2.64
CA THR A 88 6.46 -0.94 -4.06
C THR A 88 7.68 -0.06 -4.28
N ASN A 89 7.63 1.17 -3.78
CA ASN A 89 8.74 2.12 -3.94
C ASN A 89 9.90 1.80 -3.00
N ASP A 90 9.67 1.19 -1.85
CA ASP A 90 10.74 0.66 -1.01
C ASP A 90 11.56 -0.37 -1.79
N ALA A 91 10.90 -1.30 -2.47
CA ALA A 91 11.57 -2.31 -3.29
C ALA A 91 12.33 -1.70 -4.48
N ASP A 92 11.74 -0.71 -5.14
CA ASP A 92 12.33 -0.09 -6.33
C ASP A 92 13.47 0.89 -5.99
N LEU A 93 13.35 1.65 -4.89
CA LEU A 93 14.33 2.63 -4.48
C LEU A 93 15.40 2.04 -3.54
N LEU A 94 14.98 1.21 -2.61
CA LEU A 94 15.85 0.63 -1.58
C LEU A 94 16.50 -0.67 -2.02
N GLY A 95 15.91 -1.37 -2.99
CA GLY A 95 16.51 -2.53 -3.65
C GLY A 95 17.44 -2.20 -4.81
N ASN A 96 17.62 -0.91 -5.14
CA ASN A 96 18.51 -0.45 -6.21
C ASN A 96 19.96 -0.37 -5.70
N PRO A 97 20.94 -1.11 -6.26
CA PRO A 97 22.32 -1.10 -5.78
C PRO A 97 22.98 0.30 -5.79
N ALA A 98 22.52 1.21 -6.64
CA ALA A 98 23.02 2.58 -6.67
C ALA A 98 22.47 3.44 -5.51
N LEU A 99 21.31 3.09 -4.97
CA LEU A 99 20.62 3.81 -3.88
C LEU A 99 20.71 3.06 -2.54
N ASP A 100 20.90 1.77 -2.58
CA ASP A 100 21.09 0.88 -1.44
C ASP A 100 22.24 -0.11 -1.69
N PRO A 101 23.50 0.38 -1.66
CA PRO A 101 24.68 -0.47 -1.80
C PRO A 101 24.72 -1.50 -0.67
N GLY A 102 24.48 -2.76 -0.99
CA GLY A 102 24.49 -3.86 -0.02
C GLY A 102 23.11 -4.36 0.41
N GLY A 103 22.02 -3.74 -0.09
CA GLY A 103 20.64 -4.23 0.12
C GLY A 103 20.18 -4.20 1.59
N SER A 104 20.75 -3.30 2.40
CA SER A 104 20.50 -3.24 3.85
C SER A 104 19.16 -2.62 4.22
N ARG A 105 18.55 -1.85 3.31
CA ARG A 105 17.35 -1.07 3.61
C ARG A 105 16.05 -1.87 3.62
N LEU A 106 16.07 -3.12 3.19
CA LEU A 106 14.97 -4.04 3.51
C LEU A 106 14.87 -4.21 5.03
N GLY A 107 16.00 -4.30 5.70
CA GLY A 107 16.06 -4.56 7.14
C GLY A 107 15.62 -5.97 7.49
N SER A 108 15.38 -6.20 8.76
CA SER A 108 14.86 -7.44 9.29
C SER A 108 13.95 -7.15 10.49
N PHE A 109 13.14 -8.13 10.87
CA PHE A 109 12.34 -8.07 12.10
C PHE A 109 12.61 -9.29 12.97
N SER A 110 12.34 -9.16 14.27
CA SER A 110 12.38 -10.26 15.23
C SER A 110 10.97 -10.58 15.70
N SER A 111 10.61 -11.85 15.64
CA SER A 111 9.26 -12.30 16.05
C SER A 111 8.94 -12.04 17.53
N GLY A 112 9.95 -11.89 18.38
CA GLY A 112 9.80 -11.63 19.81
C GLY A 112 10.00 -10.16 20.24
N ASP A 113 10.35 -9.26 19.31
CA ASP A 113 10.56 -7.84 19.65
C ASP A 113 9.28 -7.03 19.50
N TYR A 114 8.76 -6.52 20.62
CA TYR A 114 7.62 -5.61 20.72
C TYR A 114 8.00 -4.33 21.47
N SER A 115 9.30 -3.95 21.49
CA SER A 115 9.81 -2.83 22.28
C SER A 115 9.34 -1.45 21.81
N GLY A 116 8.93 -1.33 20.54
CA GLY A 116 8.62 -0.05 19.91
C GLY A 116 9.84 0.72 19.41
N ASN A 117 11.04 0.17 19.57
CA ASN A 117 12.29 0.77 19.12
C ASN A 117 12.76 0.12 17.81
N TYR A 118 12.16 0.54 16.70
CA TYR A 118 12.41 -0.02 15.37
C TYR A 118 13.17 0.96 14.48
N ASP A 119 14.07 0.43 13.64
CA ASP A 119 14.81 1.22 12.65
C ASP A 119 13.88 1.63 11.50
N ARG A 120 13.35 2.83 11.59
CA ARG A 120 12.40 3.40 10.62
C ARG A 120 13.03 3.76 9.27
N ASP A 121 14.34 3.68 9.14
CA ASP A 121 15.05 3.89 7.87
C ASP A 121 15.07 2.61 7.01
N THR A 122 14.65 1.47 7.59
CA THR A 122 14.47 0.21 6.88
C THR A 122 12.98 -0.08 6.69
N PHE A 123 12.65 -0.86 5.64
CA PHE A 123 11.27 -1.23 5.36
C PHE A 123 10.63 -2.04 6.50
N CYS A 124 11.32 -3.10 6.94
CA CYS A 124 10.81 -3.95 8.02
C CYS A 124 10.62 -3.16 9.33
N GLY A 125 11.62 -2.39 9.72
CA GLY A 125 11.53 -1.62 10.96
C GLY A 125 10.49 -0.50 10.89
N ALA A 126 10.35 0.18 9.75
CA ALA A 126 9.31 1.18 9.54
C ALA A 126 7.91 0.57 9.62
N LEU A 127 7.68 -0.59 8.98
CA LEU A 127 6.38 -1.27 9.02
C LEU A 127 6.04 -1.75 10.44
N GLU A 128 7.01 -2.28 11.19
CA GLU A 128 6.84 -2.62 12.60
C GLU A 128 6.48 -1.40 13.44
N SER A 129 7.17 -0.26 13.21
CA SER A 129 6.86 1.01 13.87
C SER A 129 5.44 1.50 13.54
N VAL A 130 5.00 1.34 12.28
CA VAL A 130 3.63 1.67 11.88
C VAL A 130 2.62 0.86 12.68
N PHE A 131 2.77 -0.47 12.74
CA PHE A 131 1.81 -1.32 13.46
C PHE A 131 1.84 -1.11 14.98
N TYR A 132 3.02 -0.92 15.56
CA TYR A 132 3.16 -0.59 16.97
C TYR A 132 2.42 0.71 17.33
N ARG A 133 2.66 1.79 16.57
CA ARG A 133 2.00 3.09 16.80
C ARG A 133 0.52 3.04 16.47
N ALA A 134 0.13 2.44 15.35
CA ALA A 134 -1.27 2.32 14.98
C ALA A 134 -2.07 1.53 16.02
N GLY A 135 -1.53 0.42 16.53
CA GLY A 135 -2.15 -0.34 17.61
C GLY A 135 -2.34 0.44 18.90
N LYS A 136 -1.41 1.36 19.20
CA LYS A 136 -1.51 2.28 20.35
C LYS A 136 -2.54 3.40 20.12
N TYR A 137 -2.54 3.99 18.92
CA TYR A 137 -3.39 5.12 18.55
C TYR A 137 -4.86 4.70 18.40
N TRP A 138 -5.11 3.65 17.64
CA TRP A 138 -6.46 3.17 17.32
C TRP A 138 -6.74 1.82 17.99
N MET A 139 -6.47 1.73 19.30
CA MET A 139 -6.69 0.50 20.08
C MET A 139 -8.15 0.03 19.95
N GLY A 140 -8.34 -1.23 19.54
CA GLY A 140 -9.67 -1.83 19.35
C GLY A 140 -10.35 -1.49 18.01
N LYS A 141 -9.70 -0.69 17.16
CA LYS A 141 -10.17 -0.41 15.78
C LYS A 141 -9.60 -1.42 14.78
N LYS A 142 -10.04 -1.35 13.52
CA LYS A 142 -9.61 -2.25 12.45
C LYS A 142 -8.37 -1.68 11.74
N ILE A 143 -7.19 -2.14 12.14
CA ILE A 143 -5.94 -1.83 11.45
C ILE A 143 -5.69 -2.96 10.47
N CYS A 144 -5.44 -2.63 9.20
CA CYS A 144 -5.26 -3.61 8.14
C CYS A 144 -4.12 -3.19 7.20
N TYR A 145 -3.55 -4.19 6.54
CA TYR A 145 -2.52 -3.99 5.53
C TYR A 145 -2.94 -4.59 4.19
N ILE A 146 -2.61 -3.91 3.10
CA ILE A 146 -2.82 -4.40 1.74
C ILE A 146 -1.47 -4.52 1.06
N VAL A 147 -1.14 -5.73 0.63
CA VAL A 147 -0.07 -5.96 -0.34
C VAL A 147 -0.64 -5.70 -1.72
N ALA A 148 0.00 -4.83 -2.49
CA ALA A 148 -0.44 -4.47 -3.83
C ALA A 148 -0.50 -5.67 -4.79
N GLN A 149 -1.27 -5.56 -5.86
CA GLN A 149 -1.39 -6.58 -6.91
C GLN A 149 -0.05 -6.83 -7.61
N LYS A 150 0.07 -7.95 -8.33
CA LYS A 150 1.24 -8.20 -9.17
C LYS A 150 1.48 -7.04 -10.12
N MET A 151 2.75 -6.65 -10.24
CA MET A 151 3.18 -5.54 -11.09
C MET A 151 4.61 -5.75 -11.57
N GLY A 152 5.00 -4.96 -12.59
CA GLY A 152 6.33 -5.00 -13.18
C GLY A 152 6.47 -6.06 -14.27
N MET A 153 6.98 -5.64 -15.41
CA MET A 153 7.24 -6.51 -16.55
C MET A 153 8.63 -7.15 -16.43
N ASP A 154 9.56 -6.47 -15.83
CA ASP A 154 10.92 -6.95 -15.60
C ASP A 154 10.99 -7.97 -14.45
N PRO A 155 11.61 -9.16 -14.67
CA PRO A 155 11.73 -10.20 -13.64
C PRO A 155 12.45 -9.77 -12.38
N VAL A 156 13.50 -8.95 -12.49
CA VAL A 156 14.30 -8.51 -11.33
C VAL A 156 13.47 -7.59 -10.42
N SER A 157 12.79 -6.61 -11.01
CA SER A 157 11.87 -5.73 -10.26
C SER A 157 10.77 -6.51 -9.57
N ARG A 158 10.18 -7.52 -10.25
CA ARG A 158 9.16 -8.38 -9.64
C ARG A 158 9.69 -9.16 -8.44
N ASP A 159 10.89 -9.75 -8.55
CA ASP A 159 11.51 -10.51 -7.45
C ASP A 159 11.85 -9.60 -6.27
N ASN A 160 12.34 -8.39 -6.52
CA ASN A 160 12.57 -7.41 -5.46
C ASN A 160 11.27 -7.07 -4.73
N ARG A 161 10.20 -6.72 -5.44
CA ARG A 161 8.90 -6.41 -4.84
C ARG A 161 8.34 -7.59 -4.06
N ARG A 162 8.40 -8.79 -4.63
CA ARG A 162 7.97 -10.01 -3.94
C ARG A 162 8.68 -10.19 -2.60
N ARG A 163 9.99 -9.96 -2.54
CA ARG A 163 10.75 -10.06 -1.28
C ARG A 163 10.23 -9.09 -0.22
N TYR A 164 9.98 -7.84 -0.57
CA TYR A 164 9.43 -6.84 0.35
C TYR A 164 8.02 -7.21 0.81
N PHE A 165 7.18 -7.67 -0.11
CA PHE A 165 5.81 -8.08 0.20
C PHE A 165 5.75 -9.35 1.06
N ASP A 166 6.63 -10.32 0.81
CA ASP A 166 6.77 -11.52 1.65
C ASP A 166 7.14 -11.15 3.11
N GLU A 167 8.04 -10.19 3.30
CA GLU A 167 8.37 -9.69 4.64
C GLU A 167 7.19 -8.92 5.27
N ALA A 168 6.47 -8.12 4.51
CA ALA A 168 5.28 -7.43 5.01
C ALA A 168 4.22 -8.41 5.53
N VAL A 169 3.95 -9.49 4.79
CA VAL A 169 3.01 -10.55 5.23
C VAL A 169 3.46 -11.19 6.55
N LYS A 170 4.74 -11.50 6.68
CA LYS A 170 5.30 -12.07 7.93
C LYS A 170 5.17 -11.10 9.11
N ILE A 171 5.41 -9.80 8.87
CA ILE A 171 5.24 -8.77 9.90
C ILE A 171 3.77 -8.63 10.28
N CYS A 172 2.84 -8.67 9.32
CA CYS A 172 1.41 -8.70 9.60
C CYS A 172 1.03 -9.89 10.50
N VAL A 173 1.56 -11.09 10.20
CA VAL A 173 1.33 -12.29 11.04
C VAL A 173 1.86 -12.09 12.45
N LYS A 174 3.06 -11.54 12.62
CA LYS A 174 3.64 -11.23 13.94
C LYS A 174 2.72 -10.32 14.76
N TRP A 175 2.18 -9.28 14.14
CA TRP A 175 1.36 -8.26 14.81
C TRP A 175 -0.13 -8.63 14.89
N GLY A 176 -0.55 -9.75 14.29
CA GLY A 176 -1.98 -10.10 14.18
C GLY A 176 -2.77 -9.10 13.34
N ILE A 177 -2.11 -8.41 12.41
CA ILE A 177 -2.75 -7.45 11.51
C ILE A 177 -3.39 -8.21 10.34
N PRO A 178 -4.70 -8.05 10.09
CA PRO A 178 -5.33 -8.57 8.89
C PRO A 178 -4.62 -8.07 7.64
N CYS A 179 -4.23 -8.99 6.75
CA CYS A 179 -3.51 -8.69 5.52
C CYS A 179 -4.30 -9.16 4.30
N MET A 180 -4.60 -8.24 3.38
CA MET A 180 -5.07 -8.58 2.05
C MET A 180 -3.88 -8.67 1.11
N ASP A 181 -3.53 -9.89 0.75
CA ASP A 181 -2.42 -10.15 -0.16
C ASP A 181 -2.92 -10.25 -1.61
N LEU A 182 -2.94 -9.11 -2.30
CA LEU A 182 -3.33 -9.06 -3.70
C LEU A 182 -2.23 -9.60 -4.64
N TRP A 183 -0.98 -9.67 -4.17
CA TRP A 183 0.12 -10.20 -4.99
C TRP A 183 -0.02 -11.70 -5.24
N HIS A 184 -0.41 -12.46 -4.21
CA HIS A 184 -0.58 -13.91 -4.32
C HIS A 184 -2.04 -14.33 -4.50
N GLY A 185 -2.98 -13.55 -4.00
CA GLY A 185 -4.39 -13.92 -3.88
C GLY A 185 -5.35 -13.30 -4.88
N CYS A 186 -4.91 -12.35 -5.74
CA CYS A 186 -5.76 -11.86 -6.82
C CYS A 186 -5.24 -12.31 -8.20
N TYR A 187 -6.16 -12.41 -9.15
CA TYR A 187 -5.87 -12.88 -10.51
C TYR A 187 -5.13 -11.85 -11.38
N LEU A 188 -4.90 -10.63 -10.89
CA LEU A 188 -4.28 -9.56 -11.67
C LEU A 188 -2.81 -9.88 -11.98
N ASN A 189 -2.46 -9.82 -13.27
CA ASN A 189 -1.10 -10.08 -13.73
C ASN A 189 -0.83 -9.29 -15.03
N PRO A 190 0.07 -8.30 -15.02
CA PRO A 190 0.35 -7.48 -16.21
C PRO A 190 1.06 -8.23 -17.35
N GLN A 191 1.51 -9.46 -17.11
CA GLN A 191 2.07 -10.30 -18.17
C GLN A 191 0.99 -10.94 -19.06
N LEU A 192 -0.28 -10.84 -18.68
CA LEU A 192 -1.40 -11.36 -19.46
C LEU A 192 -1.88 -10.29 -20.45
N PRO A 193 -1.82 -10.54 -21.76
CA PRO A 193 -2.08 -9.51 -22.78
C PRO A 193 -3.51 -8.94 -22.76
N TRP A 194 -4.46 -9.65 -22.17
CA TRP A 194 -5.82 -9.14 -21.96
C TRP A 194 -5.98 -8.28 -20.71
N MET A 195 -4.94 -8.17 -19.87
CA MET A 195 -4.92 -7.28 -18.69
C MET A 195 -4.07 -6.05 -18.91
N TYR A 196 -3.05 -6.15 -19.77
CA TYR A 196 -2.14 -5.05 -20.06
C TYR A 196 -1.59 -5.18 -21.49
N ASP A 197 -1.75 -4.13 -22.31
CA ASP A 197 -1.17 -4.04 -23.63
C ASP A 197 0.13 -3.21 -23.57
N SER A 198 1.27 -3.90 -23.56
CA SER A 198 2.60 -3.28 -23.49
C SER A 198 3.01 -2.56 -24.78
N THR A 199 2.23 -2.68 -25.87
CA THR A 199 2.48 -1.98 -27.13
C THR A 199 1.89 -0.58 -27.13
N LYS A 200 1.02 -0.27 -26.17
CA LYS A 200 0.35 1.02 -25.99
C LYS A 200 1.00 1.86 -24.89
N SER A 201 0.88 3.17 -25.04
CA SER A 201 1.23 4.09 -23.95
C SER A 201 0.29 3.92 -22.74
N ALA A 202 0.71 4.44 -21.57
CA ALA A 202 -0.14 4.45 -20.38
C ALA A 202 -1.44 5.25 -20.59
N GLU A 203 -1.39 6.33 -21.38
CA GLU A 203 -2.56 7.15 -21.73
C GLU A 203 -3.56 6.37 -22.60
N GLU A 204 -3.07 5.64 -23.60
CA GLU A 204 -3.93 4.82 -24.46
C GLU A 204 -4.59 3.69 -23.67
N ASN A 205 -3.82 2.94 -22.86
CA ASN A 205 -4.37 1.89 -21.99
C ASN A 205 -5.44 2.45 -21.03
N ASN A 206 -5.22 3.64 -20.50
CA ASN A 206 -6.18 4.31 -19.63
C ASN A 206 -7.42 4.80 -20.39
N GLY A 207 -7.23 5.36 -21.59
CA GLY A 207 -8.31 5.91 -22.41
C GLY A 207 -9.27 4.85 -22.89
N GLU A 208 -8.76 3.72 -23.32
CA GLU A 208 -9.58 2.59 -23.78
C GLU A 208 -10.26 1.85 -22.63
N ASN A 209 -9.63 1.82 -21.45
CA ASN A 209 -10.12 1.13 -20.26
C ASN A 209 -10.52 -0.34 -20.49
N THR A 210 -9.85 -0.98 -21.44
CA THR A 210 -10.11 -2.38 -21.82
C THR A 210 -9.32 -3.36 -20.95
N GLY A 211 -8.10 -2.97 -20.55
CA GLY A 211 -7.25 -3.71 -19.64
C GLY A 211 -7.43 -3.27 -18.18
N LEU A 212 -6.66 -3.90 -17.30
CA LEU A 212 -6.65 -3.60 -15.86
C LEU A 212 -5.45 -2.76 -15.46
N TYR A 213 -4.40 -2.70 -16.28
CA TYR A 213 -3.18 -1.93 -16.04
C TYR A 213 -2.97 -0.85 -17.09
N ALA A 214 -2.46 0.29 -16.61
CA ALA A 214 -2.08 1.42 -17.46
C ALA A 214 -0.67 1.24 -18.05
N ASP A 215 0.28 0.87 -17.20
CA ASP A 215 1.72 0.81 -17.49
C ASP A 215 2.41 -0.46 -16.93
N GLY A 216 1.63 -1.50 -16.67
CA GLY A 216 2.11 -2.75 -16.07
C GLY A 216 2.34 -2.67 -14.55
N GLN A 217 2.10 -1.51 -13.93
CA GLN A 217 2.19 -1.28 -12.49
C GLN A 217 0.90 -0.64 -11.97
N HIS A 218 0.55 0.53 -12.48
CA HIS A 218 -0.63 1.27 -12.07
C HIS A 218 -1.89 0.75 -12.74
N LEU A 219 -2.98 0.77 -11.98
CA LEU A 219 -4.27 0.28 -12.45
C LEU A 219 -4.98 1.32 -13.34
N THR A 220 -5.77 0.84 -14.31
CA THR A 220 -6.79 1.63 -14.98
C THR A 220 -7.99 1.86 -14.05
N ALA A 221 -8.97 2.68 -14.45
CA ALA A 221 -10.22 2.83 -13.69
C ALA A 221 -10.91 1.48 -13.48
N ARG A 222 -10.95 0.62 -14.53
CA ARG A 222 -11.47 -0.75 -14.44
C ARG A 222 -10.66 -1.64 -13.49
N GLY A 223 -9.33 -1.48 -13.47
CA GLY A 223 -8.46 -2.19 -12.52
C GLY A 223 -8.77 -1.81 -11.08
N TYR A 224 -9.03 -0.52 -10.82
CA TYR A 224 -9.48 -0.06 -9.49
C TYR A 224 -10.87 -0.58 -9.14
N ASP A 225 -11.80 -0.68 -10.10
CA ASP A 225 -13.14 -1.23 -9.82
C ASP A 225 -13.04 -2.69 -9.38
N VAL A 226 -12.31 -3.51 -10.14
CA VAL A 226 -12.11 -4.94 -9.81
C VAL A 226 -11.43 -5.14 -8.46
N THR A 227 -10.36 -4.39 -8.18
CA THR A 227 -9.64 -4.54 -6.91
C THR A 227 -10.42 -3.93 -5.73
N ALA A 228 -11.17 -2.86 -5.94
CA ALA A 228 -12.03 -2.30 -4.91
C ALA A 228 -13.12 -3.29 -4.48
N ASP A 229 -13.71 -4.05 -5.41
CA ASP A 229 -14.73 -5.07 -5.08
C ASP A 229 -14.13 -6.18 -4.20
N ILE A 230 -12.90 -6.61 -4.49
CA ILE A 230 -12.18 -7.60 -3.69
C ILE A 230 -11.89 -7.06 -2.28
N ILE A 231 -11.33 -5.85 -2.20
CA ILE A 231 -10.96 -5.21 -0.92
C ILE A 231 -12.20 -4.92 -0.08
N GLU A 232 -13.26 -4.38 -0.69
CA GLU A 232 -14.52 -4.09 -0.01
C GLU A 232 -15.14 -5.35 0.61
N SER A 233 -15.18 -6.45 -0.16
CA SER A 233 -15.68 -7.74 0.32
C SER A 233 -14.87 -8.24 1.52
N TRP A 234 -13.56 -8.10 1.46
CA TRP A 234 -12.67 -8.48 2.56
C TRP A 234 -12.86 -7.60 3.80
N LEU A 235 -12.90 -6.26 3.64
CA LEU A 235 -13.13 -5.33 4.75
C LEU A 235 -14.45 -5.60 5.47
N ASN A 236 -15.50 -6.00 4.73
CA ASN A 236 -16.77 -6.41 5.31
C ASN A 236 -16.70 -7.69 6.16
N CYS A 237 -15.64 -8.51 6.00
CA CYS A 237 -15.43 -9.70 6.81
C CYS A 237 -14.71 -9.41 8.15
N LEU A 238 -14.02 -8.27 8.26
CA LEU A 238 -13.32 -7.87 9.48
C LEU A 238 -14.29 -7.33 10.54
#